data_e4f26d87ca5a64c3afccc6af50545bf0
#
_entry.id   e4f26d87ca5a64c3afccc6af50545bf0
#
_cell.length_a   1.000
_cell.length_b   1.000
_cell.length_c   1.000
_cell.angle_alpha   90.00
_cell.angle_beta   90.00
_cell.angle_gamma   90.00
#
_symmetry.space_group_name_H-M   'P 1'
#
loop_
_entity.id
_entity.type
_entity.pdbx_description
1 polymer ?
#
loop_
_entity_poly.entity_id
_entity_poly.type
_entity_poly.pdbx_seq_one_letter_code
_entity_poly.pdbx_strand_id
1 'polypeptide(L)'
;MSTVARYVSGYVRSFLLWELLVGLSVTVREMFNRKVTIFYPEEKTPQSPRFRGMHALRRYPNGEERCIACKLCEAVCPALAITIESQQRDDGTRRTTRYDIDLFKCIFCGFCEEACPVDSIVETRIFEYHFENRGEQILTKDKLLAIGDKYEDIIAQDRAVDAAYR
;
A
#
# COMPACT_ATOMS: atom_id res chain seq x y z
N MET A 1 -22.88 39.70 37.45
CA MET A 1 -24.02 38.75 37.37
C MET A 1 -24.06 37.97 38.66
N SER A 2 -25.14 38.05 39.43
CA SER A 2 -25.29 37.36 40.72
C SER A 2 -25.29 35.84 40.53
N THR A 3 -24.79 35.09 41.53
CA THR A 3 -24.73 33.63 41.53
C THR A 3 -26.10 33.01 41.24
N VAL A 4 -27.17 33.63 41.75
CA VAL A 4 -28.56 33.22 41.51
C VAL A 4 -28.96 33.32 40.04
N ALA A 5 -28.56 34.37 39.30
CA ALA A 5 -28.85 34.50 37.88
C ALA A 5 -28.20 33.41 37.03
N ARG A 6 -27.01 32.93 37.41
CA ARG A 6 -26.32 31.80 36.75
C ARG A 6 -27.06 30.45 36.95
N TYR A 7 -27.53 30.21 38.18
CA TYR A 7 -28.31 29.00 38.47
C TYR A 7 -29.64 28.98 37.71
N VAL A 8 -30.37 30.08 37.74
CA VAL A 8 -31.66 30.20 37.02
C VAL A 8 -31.45 30.02 35.50
N SER A 9 -30.43 30.66 34.92
CA SER A 9 -30.13 30.48 33.49
C SER A 9 -29.74 29.04 33.13
N GLY A 10 -29.05 28.33 34.03
CA GLY A 10 -28.73 26.93 33.87
C GLY A 10 -29.96 26.03 33.80
N TYR A 11 -30.90 26.22 34.75
CA TYR A 11 -32.17 25.47 34.77
C TYR A 11 -33.02 25.74 33.54
N VAL A 12 -33.12 27.03 33.12
CA VAL A 12 -33.88 27.42 31.93
C VAL A 12 -33.27 26.78 30.67
N ARG A 13 -31.94 26.79 30.50
CA ARG A 13 -31.25 26.14 29.38
C ARG A 13 -31.47 24.63 29.37
N SER A 14 -31.38 23.98 30.54
CA SER A 14 -31.61 22.55 30.68
C SER A 14 -33.07 22.18 30.36
N PHE A 15 -34.04 22.96 30.86
CA PHE A 15 -35.45 22.74 30.57
C PHE A 15 -35.80 22.93 29.09
N LEU A 16 -35.21 23.94 28.43
CA LEU A 16 -35.37 24.19 27.00
C LEU A 16 -34.55 23.27 26.11
N LEU A 17 -33.83 22.32 26.68
CA LEU A 17 -32.95 21.39 25.94
C LEU A 17 -31.99 22.14 25.01
N TRP A 18 -31.49 23.30 25.45
CA TRP A 18 -30.63 24.17 24.62
C TRP A 18 -29.44 23.48 24.07
N GLU A 19 -28.79 22.63 24.86
CA GLU A 19 -27.62 21.85 24.43
C GLU A 19 -27.98 20.86 23.32
N LEU A 20 -29.18 20.29 23.34
CA LEU A 20 -29.68 19.43 22.28
C LEU A 20 -29.89 20.21 20.96
N LEU A 21 -30.47 21.40 21.06
CA LEU A 21 -30.67 22.28 19.89
C LEU A 21 -29.33 22.71 19.28
N VAL A 22 -28.36 23.06 20.12
CA VAL A 22 -26.99 23.37 19.67
C VAL A 22 -26.35 22.16 18.98
N GLY A 23 -26.42 20.97 19.58
CA GLY A 23 -25.92 19.74 18.96
C GLY A 23 -26.62 19.44 17.63
N LEU A 24 -27.93 19.57 17.57
CA LEU A 24 -28.69 19.38 16.34
C LEU A 24 -28.29 20.39 15.24
N SER A 25 -28.03 21.64 15.62
CA SER A 25 -27.60 22.67 14.66
C SER A 25 -26.26 22.32 14.00
N VAL A 26 -25.35 21.69 14.72
CA VAL A 26 -24.07 21.21 14.17
C VAL A 26 -24.30 20.13 13.09
N THR A 27 -25.12 19.14 13.41
CA THR A 27 -25.42 18.06 12.46
C THR A 27 -26.17 18.56 11.22
N VAL A 28 -27.12 19.46 11.40
CA VAL A 28 -27.85 20.10 10.29
C VAL A 28 -26.88 20.90 9.40
N ARG A 29 -25.97 21.67 10.00
CA ARG A 29 -24.94 22.40 9.25
C ARG A 29 -24.06 21.45 8.42
N GLU A 30 -23.59 20.35 9.01
CA GLU A 30 -22.76 19.37 8.32
C GLU A 30 -23.51 18.65 7.18
N MET A 31 -24.82 18.50 7.27
CA MET A 31 -25.65 17.94 6.21
C MET A 31 -25.59 18.76 4.90
N PHE A 32 -25.38 20.08 5.01
CA PHE A 32 -25.28 20.99 3.85
C PHE A 32 -23.85 21.27 3.42
N ASN A 33 -22.85 20.75 4.15
CA ASN A 33 -21.45 20.89 3.78
C ASN A 33 -21.10 19.98 2.60
N ARG A 34 -20.01 20.33 1.87
CA ARG A 34 -19.48 19.49 0.81
C ARG A 34 -19.08 18.13 1.37
N LYS A 35 -19.54 17.07 0.74
CA LYS A 35 -19.18 15.69 1.10
C LYS A 35 -17.67 15.49 0.95
N VAL A 36 -17.04 14.91 1.97
CA VAL A 36 -15.61 14.52 1.98
C VAL A 36 -15.43 13.06 1.54
N THR A 37 -16.46 12.25 1.75
CA THR A 37 -16.46 10.84 1.37
C THR A 37 -16.53 10.68 -0.15
N ILE A 38 -15.80 9.69 -0.66
CA ILE A 38 -15.82 9.27 -2.08
C ILE A 38 -16.67 8.01 -2.23
N PHE A 39 -17.24 7.82 -3.43
CA PHE A 39 -18.07 6.66 -3.76
C PHE A 39 -17.20 5.58 -4.41
N TYR A 40 -16.49 4.81 -3.59
CA TYR A 40 -15.79 3.63 -4.07
C TYR A 40 -16.81 2.53 -4.44
N PRO A 41 -16.68 1.78 -5.56
CA PRO A 41 -15.52 1.76 -6.47
C PRO A 41 -15.58 2.72 -7.67
N GLU A 42 -16.66 3.49 -7.84
CA GLU A 42 -16.84 4.40 -8.98
C GLU A 42 -15.83 5.56 -8.92
N GLU A 43 -15.56 6.05 -7.73
CA GLU A 43 -14.54 7.06 -7.47
C GLU A 43 -13.40 6.43 -6.65
N LYS A 44 -12.16 6.57 -7.14
CA LYS A 44 -10.97 6.05 -6.46
C LYS A 44 -10.11 7.19 -5.94
N THR A 45 -9.57 7.01 -4.74
CA THR A 45 -8.58 7.94 -4.18
C THR A 45 -7.27 7.85 -4.97
N PRO A 46 -6.68 8.98 -5.41
CA PRO A 46 -5.38 8.97 -6.04
C PRO A 46 -4.32 8.44 -5.06
N GLN A 47 -3.56 7.45 -5.51
CA GLN A 47 -2.53 6.82 -4.68
C GLN A 47 -1.19 7.51 -4.86
N SER A 48 -0.42 7.54 -3.77
CA SER A 48 0.96 8.02 -3.79
C SER A 48 1.85 7.14 -4.68
N PRO A 49 2.87 7.70 -5.35
CA PRO A 49 3.92 6.92 -6.01
C PRO A 49 4.66 5.95 -5.08
N ARG A 50 4.61 6.18 -3.77
CA ARG A 50 5.19 5.33 -2.73
C ARG A 50 4.18 4.40 -2.06
N PHE A 51 3.08 4.12 -2.73
CA PHE A 51 2.08 3.20 -2.20
C PHE A 51 2.66 1.78 -2.17
N ARG A 52 2.45 1.09 -1.07
CA ARG A 52 2.96 -0.26 -0.82
C ARG A 52 1.86 -1.28 -1.03
N GLY A 53 1.63 -1.64 -2.30
CA GLY A 53 0.68 -2.68 -2.67
C GLY A 53 1.37 -3.96 -3.15
N MET A 54 0.72 -4.69 -4.05
CA MET A 54 1.20 -5.98 -4.54
C MET A 54 2.59 -5.87 -5.15
N HIS A 55 3.44 -6.85 -4.88
CA HIS A 55 4.80 -6.92 -5.38
C HIS A 55 4.86 -7.25 -6.87
N ALA A 56 5.90 -6.74 -7.53
CA ALA A 56 6.24 -7.06 -8.91
C ALA A 56 7.75 -7.24 -9.08
N LEU A 57 8.16 -8.07 -10.03
CA LEU A 57 9.55 -8.20 -10.47
C LEU A 57 9.70 -7.52 -11.82
N ARG A 58 10.70 -6.67 -11.95
CA ARG A 58 10.97 -5.88 -13.15
C ARG A 58 11.99 -6.56 -14.07
N ARG A 59 11.87 -6.25 -15.36
CA ARG A 59 12.84 -6.60 -16.40
C ARG A 59 13.61 -5.37 -16.90
N TYR A 60 14.73 -5.63 -17.52
CA TYR A 60 15.42 -4.64 -18.33
C TYR A 60 14.68 -4.45 -19.68
N PRO A 61 14.91 -3.33 -20.40
CA PRO A 61 14.31 -3.13 -21.74
C PRO A 61 14.66 -4.20 -22.76
N ASN A 62 15.75 -4.95 -22.55
CA ASN A 62 16.16 -6.09 -23.38
C ASN A 62 15.37 -7.38 -23.05
N GLY A 63 14.40 -7.33 -22.10
CA GLY A 63 13.61 -8.47 -21.66
C GLY A 63 14.25 -9.34 -20.59
N GLU A 64 15.51 -9.10 -20.22
CA GLU A 64 16.19 -9.86 -19.17
C GLU A 64 15.69 -9.49 -17.78
N GLU A 65 15.62 -10.48 -16.88
CA GLU A 65 15.27 -10.23 -15.49
C GLU A 65 16.33 -9.38 -14.79
N ARG A 66 15.90 -8.35 -14.05
CA ARG A 66 16.82 -7.53 -13.26
C ARG A 66 17.41 -8.27 -12.07
N CYS A 67 16.69 -9.28 -11.54
CA CYS A 67 17.10 -9.98 -10.33
C CYS A 67 18.41 -10.76 -10.53
N ILE A 68 19.40 -10.44 -9.69
CA ILE A 68 20.73 -11.07 -9.67
C ILE A 68 20.86 -12.15 -8.58
N ALA A 69 19.76 -12.55 -7.95
CA ALA A 69 19.71 -13.55 -6.88
C ALA A 69 20.66 -13.25 -5.69
N CYS A 70 20.81 -12.00 -5.30
CA CYS A 70 21.66 -11.60 -4.15
C CYS A 70 21.06 -11.95 -2.79
N LYS A 71 19.76 -12.30 -2.72
CA LYS A 71 19.01 -12.68 -1.51
C LYS A 71 18.90 -11.59 -0.42
N LEU A 72 19.26 -10.36 -0.71
CA LEU A 72 19.13 -9.26 0.29
C LEU A 72 17.68 -9.04 0.72
N CYS A 73 16.73 -9.09 -0.23
CA CYS A 73 15.30 -8.96 0.06
C CYS A 73 14.75 -10.08 0.95
N GLU A 74 15.25 -11.31 0.80
CA GLU A 74 14.94 -12.44 1.68
C GLU A 74 15.48 -12.19 3.10
N ALA A 75 16.74 -11.75 3.19
CA ALA A 75 17.42 -11.52 4.46
C ALA A 75 16.82 -10.35 5.28
N VAL A 76 16.38 -9.29 4.61
CA VAL A 76 15.82 -8.09 5.27
C VAL A 76 14.34 -8.25 5.64
N CYS A 77 13.65 -9.27 5.13
CA CYS A 77 12.22 -9.44 5.32
C CYS A 77 11.88 -9.76 6.79
N PRO A 78 11.21 -8.87 7.53
CA PRO A 78 10.90 -9.09 8.95
C PRO A 78 9.87 -10.21 9.16
N ALA A 79 9.04 -10.46 8.15
CA ALA A 79 8.01 -11.49 8.20
C ALA A 79 8.45 -12.84 7.60
N LEU A 80 9.69 -12.95 7.12
CA LEU A 80 10.21 -14.15 6.43
C LEU A 80 9.26 -14.65 5.33
N ALA A 81 8.67 -13.71 4.60
CA ALA A 81 7.67 -13.98 3.57
C ALA A 81 8.29 -14.34 2.21
N ILE A 82 9.57 -14.08 2.00
CA ILE A 82 10.27 -14.25 0.72
C ILE A 82 11.14 -15.50 0.79
N THR A 83 11.05 -16.33 -0.24
CA THR A 83 11.90 -17.53 -0.40
C THR A 83 12.56 -17.49 -1.75
N ILE A 84 13.91 -17.57 -1.80
CA ILE A 84 14.69 -17.46 -3.02
C ILE A 84 15.62 -18.66 -3.16
N GLU A 85 15.51 -19.35 -4.29
CA GLU A 85 16.51 -20.33 -4.73
C GLU A 85 17.26 -19.77 -5.94
N SER A 86 18.56 -20.00 -5.99
CA SER A 86 19.43 -19.45 -7.03
C SER A 86 20.32 -20.53 -7.64
N GLN A 87 20.60 -20.38 -8.92
CA GLN A 87 21.51 -21.22 -9.66
C GLN A 87 22.58 -20.36 -10.34
N GLN A 88 23.78 -20.89 -10.45
CA GLN A 88 24.85 -20.30 -11.25
C GLN A 88 24.60 -20.64 -12.72
N ARG A 89 24.76 -19.69 -13.62
CA ARG A 89 24.77 -19.87 -15.07
C ARG A 89 26.17 -20.20 -15.56
N ASP A 90 26.25 -20.67 -16.81
CA ASP A 90 27.52 -21.00 -17.48
C ASP A 90 28.42 -19.77 -17.64
N ASP A 91 27.86 -18.57 -17.68
CA ASP A 91 28.56 -17.27 -17.72
C ASP A 91 29.13 -16.82 -16.37
N GLY A 92 28.95 -17.62 -15.31
CA GLY A 92 29.35 -17.27 -13.93
C GLY A 92 28.41 -16.37 -13.17
N THR A 93 27.36 -15.83 -13.81
CA THR A 93 26.35 -15.02 -13.14
C THR A 93 25.37 -15.89 -12.37
N ARG A 94 24.67 -15.29 -11.36
CA ARG A 94 23.59 -15.96 -10.64
C ARG A 94 22.23 -15.51 -11.16
N ARG A 95 21.28 -16.44 -11.16
CA ARG A 95 19.86 -16.15 -11.43
C ARG A 95 18.97 -16.93 -10.46
N THR A 96 17.79 -16.41 -10.23
CA THR A 96 16.77 -17.09 -9.42
C THR A 96 16.13 -18.21 -10.22
N THR A 97 16.12 -19.42 -9.67
CA THR A 97 15.29 -20.53 -10.15
C THR A 97 13.89 -20.45 -9.53
N ARG A 98 13.82 -20.01 -8.26
CA ARG A 98 12.59 -19.81 -7.53
C ARG A 98 12.61 -18.48 -6.82
N TYR A 99 11.50 -17.76 -6.86
CA TYR A 99 11.28 -16.52 -6.13
C TYR A 99 9.81 -16.47 -5.72
N ASP A 100 9.52 -16.78 -4.47
CA ASP A 100 8.18 -16.85 -3.95
C ASP A 100 7.98 -15.81 -2.85
N ILE A 101 6.83 -15.14 -2.86
CA ILE A 101 6.37 -14.26 -1.79
C ILE A 101 5.06 -14.79 -1.25
N ASP A 102 5.02 -15.08 0.04
CA ASP A 102 3.80 -15.43 0.75
C ASP A 102 3.10 -14.17 1.23
N LEU A 103 2.02 -13.78 0.55
CA LEU A 103 1.26 -12.55 0.87
C LEU A 103 0.50 -12.63 2.20
N PHE A 104 0.27 -13.83 2.75
CA PHE A 104 -0.28 -13.96 4.10
C PHE A 104 0.71 -13.59 5.20
N LYS A 105 1.99 -13.80 4.96
CA LYS A 105 3.05 -13.40 5.89
C LYS A 105 3.47 -11.96 5.66
N CYS A 106 3.41 -11.50 4.41
CA CYS A 106 3.90 -10.18 4.02
C CYS A 106 3.11 -9.07 4.73
N ILE A 107 3.83 -8.11 5.32
CA ILE A 107 3.27 -6.93 6.00
C ILE A 107 3.38 -5.66 5.14
N PHE A 108 3.79 -5.78 3.88
CA PHE A 108 3.94 -4.66 2.94
C PHE A 108 4.78 -3.50 3.49
N CYS A 109 5.92 -3.83 4.13
CA CYS A 109 6.81 -2.85 4.75
C CYS A 109 7.75 -2.14 3.77
N GLY A 110 7.94 -2.63 2.55
CA GLY A 110 8.81 -2.05 1.52
C GLY A 110 10.30 -2.32 1.68
N PHE A 111 10.77 -2.98 2.75
CA PHE A 111 12.19 -3.21 2.97
C PHE A 111 12.85 -4.04 1.88
N CYS A 112 12.12 -4.96 1.26
CA CYS A 112 12.62 -5.75 0.13
C CYS A 112 12.93 -4.87 -1.08
N GLU A 113 12.11 -3.86 -1.33
CA GLU A 113 12.29 -2.88 -2.39
C GLU A 113 13.48 -1.96 -2.10
N GLU A 114 13.62 -1.48 -0.86
CA GLU A 114 14.73 -0.61 -0.43
C GLU A 114 16.07 -1.34 -0.47
N ALA A 115 16.09 -2.63 -0.10
CA ALA A 115 17.31 -3.44 -0.09
C ALA A 115 17.76 -3.91 -1.48
N CYS A 116 16.96 -3.75 -2.52
CA CYS A 116 17.27 -4.27 -3.84
C CYS A 116 18.27 -3.38 -4.62
N PRO A 117 19.50 -3.84 -4.87
CA PRO A 117 20.53 -3.00 -5.51
C PRO A 117 20.30 -2.78 -7.00
N VAL A 118 19.42 -3.56 -7.62
CA VAL A 118 19.15 -3.51 -9.07
C VAL A 118 17.72 -3.10 -9.39
N ASP A 119 16.96 -2.67 -8.38
CA ASP A 119 15.58 -2.21 -8.53
C ASP A 119 14.69 -3.27 -9.24
N SER A 120 14.87 -4.52 -8.84
CA SER A 120 14.15 -5.66 -9.42
C SER A 120 12.81 -5.92 -8.75
N ILE A 121 12.80 -6.03 -7.41
CA ILE A 121 11.56 -6.15 -6.63
C ILE A 121 11.04 -4.76 -6.29
N VAL A 122 9.75 -4.53 -6.56
CA VAL A 122 9.07 -3.27 -6.28
C VAL A 122 7.68 -3.54 -5.72
N GLU A 123 7.17 -2.61 -4.91
CA GLU A 123 5.78 -2.57 -4.52
C GLU A 123 5.01 -1.66 -5.49
N THR A 124 3.83 -2.08 -5.89
CA THR A 124 3.00 -1.38 -6.88
C THR A 124 1.80 -0.70 -6.23
N ARG A 125 1.02 0.05 -7.01
CA ARG A 125 -0.25 0.62 -6.55
C ARG A 125 -1.42 -0.38 -6.56
N ILE A 126 -1.17 -1.66 -6.85
CA ILE A 126 -2.21 -2.68 -6.93
C ILE A 126 -2.55 -3.15 -5.52
N PHE A 127 -3.82 -2.95 -5.12
CA PHE A 127 -4.35 -3.40 -3.83
C PHE A 127 -5.69 -4.13 -3.98
N GLU A 128 -6.31 -4.05 -5.16
CA GLU A 128 -7.60 -4.69 -5.45
C GLU A 128 -7.36 -6.11 -5.95
N TYR A 129 -7.14 -7.03 -5.03
CA TYR A 129 -7.00 -8.46 -5.32
C TYR A 129 -7.57 -9.30 -4.17
N HIS A 130 -7.95 -10.51 -4.48
CA HIS A 130 -8.44 -11.50 -3.52
C HIS A 130 -7.95 -12.89 -3.91
N PHE A 131 -8.05 -13.82 -2.98
CA PHE A 131 -7.71 -15.22 -3.18
C PHE A 131 -8.84 -16.08 -2.65
N GLU A 132 -9.28 -17.06 -3.44
CA GLU A 132 -10.37 -17.97 -3.08
C GLU A 132 -9.82 -19.23 -2.42
N ASN A 133 -8.68 -19.72 -2.87
CA ASN A 133 -8.10 -20.96 -2.40
C ASN A 133 -6.77 -20.74 -1.67
N ARG A 134 -6.52 -21.59 -0.68
CA ARG A 134 -5.25 -21.58 0.03
C ARG A 134 -4.13 -22.00 -0.94
N GLY A 135 -3.06 -21.20 -0.99
CA GLY A 135 -1.91 -21.38 -1.90
C GLY A 135 -1.87 -20.36 -3.05
N GLU A 136 -2.99 -19.79 -3.45
CA GLU A 136 -3.03 -18.74 -4.47
C GLU A 136 -2.31 -17.45 -4.03
N GLN A 137 -2.27 -17.21 -2.72
CA GLN A 137 -1.57 -16.08 -2.10
C GLN A 137 -0.05 -16.16 -2.23
N ILE A 138 0.50 -17.31 -2.64
CA ILE A 138 1.91 -17.42 -2.95
C ILE A 138 2.14 -16.90 -4.36
N LEU A 139 2.77 -15.72 -4.42
CA LEU A 139 3.20 -15.14 -5.69
C LEU A 139 4.52 -15.78 -6.10
N THR A 140 4.45 -16.64 -7.10
CA THR A 140 5.62 -17.26 -7.71
C THR A 140 6.36 -16.27 -8.61
N LYS A 141 7.60 -16.57 -8.95
CA LYS A 141 8.44 -15.77 -9.84
C LYS A 141 7.72 -15.36 -11.14
N ASP A 142 7.06 -16.32 -11.78
CA ASP A 142 6.37 -16.06 -13.05
C ASP A 142 5.19 -15.09 -12.90
N LYS A 143 4.41 -15.22 -11.82
CA LYS A 143 3.34 -14.29 -11.50
C LYS A 143 3.88 -12.87 -11.23
N LEU A 144 4.97 -12.77 -10.46
CA LEU A 144 5.61 -11.50 -10.14
C LEU A 144 6.17 -10.80 -11.39
N LEU A 145 6.78 -11.55 -12.30
CA LEU A 145 7.27 -11.03 -13.57
C LEU A 145 6.11 -10.59 -14.48
N ALA A 146 5.04 -11.38 -14.55
CA ALA A 146 3.85 -11.02 -15.34
C ALA A 146 3.18 -9.73 -14.83
N ILE A 147 3.16 -9.51 -13.51
CA ILE A 147 2.69 -8.25 -12.92
C ILE A 147 3.63 -7.12 -13.31
N GLY A 148 4.95 -7.32 -13.22
CA GLY A 148 5.94 -6.33 -13.63
C GLY A 148 5.80 -5.94 -15.10
N ASP A 149 5.73 -6.92 -15.99
CA ASP A 149 5.58 -6.69 -17.43
C ASP A 149 4.29 -5.91 -17.76
N LYS A 150 3.20 -6.20 -17.05
CA LYS A 150 1.89 -5.55 -17.27
C LYS A 150 1.86 -4.08 -16.80
N TYR A 151 2.57 -3.76 -15.72
CA TYR A 151 2.47 -2.45 -15.07
C TYR A 151 3.79 -1.65 -15.11
N GLU A 152 4.77 -2.07 -15.93
CA GLU A 152 6.10 -1.44 -15.99
C GLU A 152 6.03 0.07 -16.28
N ASP A 153 5.11 0.52 -17.14
CA ASP A 153 4.97 1.95 -17.47
C ASP A 153 4.64 2.78 -16.23
N ILE A 154 3.72 2.30 -15.38
CA ILE A 154 3.33 2.98 -14.15
C ILE A 154 4.47 2.89 -13.13
N ILE A 155 5.07 1.70 -12.98
CA ILE A 155 6.18 1.47 -12.08
C ILE A 155 7.36 2.39 -12.43
N ALA A 156 7.71 2.50 -13.70
CA ALA A 156 8.80 3.35 -14.16
C ALA A 156 8.54 4.83 -13.87
N GLN A 157 7.30 5.31 -14.06
CA GLN A 157 6.92 6.68 -13.71
C GLN A 157 7.03 6.93 -12.19
N ASP A 158 6.51 6.02 -11.37
CA ASP A 158 6.58 6.13 -9.92
C ASP A 158 8.02 6.13 -9.43
N ARG A 159 8.88 5.29 -10.01
CA ARG A 159 10.31 5.25 -9.72
C ARG A 159 11.03 6.53 -10.11
N ALA A 160 10.68 7.13 -11.24
CA ALA A 160 11.24 8.41 -11.67
C ALA A 160 10.87 9.55 -10.71
N VAL A 161 9.63 9.59 -10.23
CA VAL A 161 9.17 10.58 -9.24
C VAL A 161 9.86 10.39 -7.89
N ASP A 162 10.10 9.14 -7.47
CA ASP A 162 10.71 8.80 -6.18
C ASP A 162 12.25 8.92 -6.19
N ALA A 163 12.88 9.00 -7.35
CA ALA A 163 14.35 9.01 -7.49
C ALA A 163 15.06 10.11 -6.69
N ALA A 164 14.39 11.25 -6.47
CA ALA A 164 14.96 12.35 -5.68
C ALA A 164 15.10 12.06 -4.18
N TYR A 165 14.47 10.99 -3.69
CA TYR A 165 14.39 10.64 -2.27
C TYR A 165 15.07 9.29 -1.93
N ARG A 166 15.75 8.69 -2.88
CA ARG A 166 16.46 7.39 -2.78
C ARG A 166 17.96 7.56 -2.85
#